data_c00c89c8bc807d9fca686074b5a8aac1
#
_entry.id   c00c89c8bc807d9fca686074b5a8aac1
#
_cell.length_a   1.000
_cell.length_b   1.000
_cell.length_c   1.000
_cell.angle_alpha   90.00
_cell.angle_beta   90.00
_cell.angle_gamma   90.00
#
_symmetry.space_group_name_H-M   'P 1'
#
loop_
_entity.id
_entity.type
_entity.pdbx_description
1 polymer ?
#
loop_
_entity_poly.entity_id
_entity_poly.type
_entity_poly.pdbx_seq_one_letter_code
_entity_poly.pdbx_strand_id
1 'polypeptide(L)'
;MLVYSHRPEVREAVVTAVGRRPAPDLGRIRYVEASGVAEVLAACDAGEVDLAILDGEAQPTGGMGLARQLKDEITDCPPIVVSVRRADDRWLATWSRADAVLVHPLDPLTAAETVADVLRGLGSTAPATS
;
A
#
# COMPACT_ATOMS: atom_id res chain seq x y z
N MET A 1 1.40 -9.90 0.35
CA MET A 1 1.27 -8.45 0.34
C MET A 1 2.64 -7.82 0.08
N LEU A 2 2.71 -6.86 -0.84
CA LEU A 2 3.96 -6.23 -1.23
C LEU A 2 4.15 -4.92 -0.47
N VAL A 3 5.38 -4.66 0.01
CA VAL A 3 5.74 -3.40 0.67
C VAL A 3 6.95 -2.81 -0.07
N TYR A 4 6.77 -1.60 -0.59
CA TYR A 4 7.81 -0.91 -1.37
C TYR A 4 8.33 0.33 -0.65
N SER A 5 9.64 0.38 -0.46
CA SER A 5 10.42 1.57 -0.12
C SER A 5 11.89 1.27 -0.38
N HIS A 6 12.66 2.28 -0.77
CA HIS A 6 14.10 2.14 -0.88
C HIS A 6 14.77 2.05 0.51
N ARG A 7 14.05 2.41 1.57
CA ARG A 7 14.56 2.41 2.95
C ARG A 7 14.05 1.20 3.72
N PRO A 8 14.95 0.30 4.18
CA PRO A 8 14.53 -0.89 4.91
C PRO A 8 13.74 -0.58 6.17
N GLU A 9 14.09 0.50 6.89
CA GLU A 9 13.40 0.88 8.12
C GLU A 9 11.95 1.27 7.88
N VAL A 10 11.61 1.81 6.71
CA VAL A 10 10.23 2.13 6.36
C VAL A 10 9.45 0.84 6.09
N ARG A 11 10.05 -0.11 5.35
CA ARG A 11 9.42 -1.40 5.10
C ARG A 11 9.14 -2.13 6.41
N GLU A 12 10.13 -2.14 7.32
CA GLU A 12 9.99 -2.76 8.63
C GLU A 12 8.88 -2.11 9.45
N ALA A 13 8.80 -0.79 9.43
CA ALA A 13 7.76 -0.05 10.16
C ALA A 13 6.36 -0.45 9.68
N VAL A 14 6.17 -0.60 8.37
CA VAL A 14 4.90 -1.02 7.80
C VAL A 14 4.55 -2.45 8.24
N VAL A 15 5.48 -3.37 8.10
CA VAL A 15 5.25 -4.77 8.48
C VAL A 15 4.92 -4.89 9.97
N THR A 16 5.62 -4.14 10.81
CA THR A 16 5.39 -4.15 12.25
C THR A 16 4.01 -3.57 12.60
N ALA A 17 3.65 -2.45 11.98
CA ALA A 17 2.38 -1.78 12.27
C ALA A 17 1.17 -2.58 11.81
N VAL A 18 1.22 -3.12 10.59
CA VAL A 18 0.10 -3.89 10.03
C VAL A 18 0.04 -5.29 10.65
N GLY A 19 1.20 -5.89 10.90
CA GLY A 19 1.28 -7.22 11.47
C GLY A 19 0.93 -8.32 10.48
N ARG A 20 0.96 -9.56 10.95
CA ARG A 20 0.71 -10.73 10.10
C ARG A 20 -0.78 -11.07 9.97
N ARG A 21 -1.60 -10.53 10.83
CA ARG A 21 -3.05 -10.76 10.82
C ARG A 21 -3.75 -9.46 11.21
N PRO A 22 -4.03 -8.58 10.21
CA PRO A 22 -4.60 -7.26 10.50
C PRO A 22 -6.02 -7.32 11.05
N ALA A 23 -6.73 -8.44 10.85
CA ALA A 23 -8.05 -8.65 11.44
C ALA A 23 -8.30 -10.15 11.63
N PRO A 24 -9.14 -10.52 12.65
CA PRO A 24 -9.40 -11.95 12.94
C PRO A 24 -10.05 -12.72 11.79
N ASP A 25 -10.82 -12.04 10.95
CA ASP A 25 -11.53 -12.65 9.83
C ASP A 25 -10.67 -12.82 8.57
N LEU A 26 -9.44 -12.27 8.58
CA LEU A 26 -8.52 -12.37 7.46
C LEU A 26 -7.46 -13.41 7.75
N GLY A 27 -6.94 -14.04 6.69
CA GLY A 27 -5.84 -14.98 6.82
C GLY A 27 -4.53 -14.28 7.17
N ARG A 28 -3.50 -15.09 7.43
CA ARG A 28 -2.17 -14.54 7.71
C ARG A 28 -1.59 -13.93 6.44
N ILE A 29 -0.94 -12.78 6.60
CA ILE A 29 -0.30 -12.08 5.51
C ILE A 29 1.12 -12.58 5.33
N ARG A 30 1.46 -12.86 4.07
CA ARG A 30 2.83 -13.10 3.67
C ARG A 30 3.34 -11.82 3.02
N TYR A 31 4.44 -11.28 3.55
CA TYR A 31 5.03 -10.05 3.04
C TYR A 31 6.13 -10.33 2.03
N VAL A 32 6.14 -9.51 0.98
CA VAL A 32 7.24 -9.44 0.03
C VAL A 32 7.72 -8.00 0.04
N GLU A 33 9.00 -7.79 0.30
CA GLU A 33 9.58 -6.45 0.35
C GLU A 33 10.26 -6.14 -0.98
N ALA A 34 10.02 -4.94 -1.49
CA ALA A 34 10.62 -4.45 -2.72
C ALA A 34 11.34 -3.13 -2.43
N SER A 35 12.53 -2.99 -2.96
CA SER A 35 13.34 -1.77 -2.81
C SER A 35 13.40 -0.95 -4.09
N GLY A 36 12.90 -1.46 -5.22
CA GLY A 36 12.93 -0.80 -6.51
C GLY A 36 11.66 -0.99 -7.30
N VAL A 37 11.44 -0.08 -8.25
CA VAL A 37 10.23 -0.07 -9.10
C VAL A 37 10.12 -1.34 -9.94
N ALA A 38 11.24 -1.82 -10.49
CA ALA A 38 11.23 -3.01 -11.34
C ALA A 38 10.67 -4.24 -10.60
N GLU A 39 11.03 -4.39 -9.33
CA GLU A 39 10.52 -5.49 -8.49
C GLU A 39 9.01 -5.38 -8.31
N VAL A 40 8.51 -4.15 -8.08
CA VAL A 40 7.07 -3.90 -7.89
C VAL A 40 6.31 -4.22 -9.18
N LEU A 41 6.78 -3.72 -10.31
CA LEU A 41 6.12 -3.95 -11.60
C LEU A 41 6.09 -5.44 -11.94
N ALA A 42 7.18 -6.14 -11.72
CA ALA A 42 7.25 -7.58 -12.00
C ALA A 42 6.29 -8.38 -11.14
N ALA A 43 6.21 -8.06 -9.84
CA ALA A 43 5.31 -8.77 -8.92
C ALA A 43 3.84 -8.51 -9.26
N CYS A 44 3.48 -7.28 -9.55
CA CYS A 44 2.11 -6.93 -9.89
C CYS A 44 1.69 -7.52 -11.24
N ASP A 45 2.59 -7.50 -12.22
CA ASP A 45 2.32 -8.06 -13.54
C ASP A 45 2.14 -9.58 -13.49
N ALA A 46 2.85 -10.24 -12.60
CA ALA A 46 2.71 -11.68 -12.39
C ALA A 46 1.41 -12.08 -11.68
N GLY A 47 0.67 -11.11 -11.14
CA GLY A 47 -0.58 -11.39 -10.44
C GLY A 47 -0.40 -11.99 -9.06
N GLU A 48 0.78 -11.85 -8.46
CA GLU A 48 1.12 -12.47 -7.18
C GLU A 48 0.86 -11.57 -5.98
N VAL A 49 0.34 -10.36 -6.21
CA VAL A 49 0.17 -9.35 -5.17
C VAL A 49 -1.32 -9.15 -4.88
N ASP A 50 -1.72 -9.35 -3.63
CA ASP A 50 -3.10 -9.12 -3.18
C ASP A 50 -3.33 -7.66 -2.78
N LEU A 51 -2.27 -6.98 -2.34
CA LEU A 51 -2.29 -5.59 -1.95
C LEU A 51 -0.86 -5.07 -1.94
N ALA A 52 -0.65 -3.85 -2.41
CA ALA A 52 0.66 -3.22 -2.40
C ALA A 52 0.63 -1.97 -1.52
N ILE A 53 1.60 -1.85 -0.61
CA ILE A 53 1.81 -0.65 0.20
C ILE A 53 3.06 0.04 -0.32
N LEU A 54 2.90 1.27 -0.81
CA LEU A 54 3.95 2.02 -1.47
C LEU A 54 4.33 3.25 -0.66
N ASP A 55 5.64 3.41 -0.39
CA ASP A 55 6.16 4.57 0.31
C ASP A 55 6.11 5.80 -0.60
N GLY A 56 5.27 6.78 -0.25
CA GLY A 56 5.13 8.01 -1.01
C GLY A 56 6.42 8.85 -1.08
N GLU A 57 7.34 8.62 -0.15
CA GLU A 57 8.62 9.34 -0.08
C GLU A 57 9.79 8.53 -0.64
N ALA A 58 9.54 7.38 -1.28
CA ALA A 58 10.60 6.55 -1.80
C ALA A 58 11.38 7.24 -2.93
N GLN A 59 12.66 6.91 -3.02
CA GLN A 59 13.55 7.44 -4.05
C GLN A 59 14.11 6.30 -4.88
N PRO A 60 14.40 6.49 -6.15
CA PRO A 60 14.18 7.70 -6.96
C PRO A 60 12.72 7.90 -7.37
N THR A 61 11.87 6.88 -7.25
CA THR A 61 10.45 6.97 -7.63
C THR A 61 9.58 6.88 -6.38
N GLY A 62 8.80 7.94 -6.12
CA GLY A 62 7.86 7.95 -5.01
C GLY A 62 6.67 7.05 -5.26
N GLY A 63 6.08 6.55 -4.16
CA GLY A 63 4.96 5.63 -4.21
C GLY A 63 3.72 6.17 -4.90
N MET A 64 3.51 7.49 -4.87
CA MET A 64 2.34 8.08 -5.52
C MET A 64 2.43 8.04 -7.04
N GLY A 65 3.60 8.38 -7.61
CA GLY A 65 3.82 8.24 -9.04
C GLY A 65 3.76 6.78 -9.48
N LEU A 66 4.33 5.90 -8.68
CA LEU A 66 4.29 4.47 -8.95
C LEU A 66 2.86 3.92 -8.86
N ALA A 67 2.06 4.35 -7.88
CA ALA A 67 0.67 3.93 -7.76
C ALA A 67 -0.12 4.28 -9.01
N ARG A 68 0.04 5.50 -9.50
CA ARG A 68 -0.63 5.94 -10.72
C ARG A 68 -0.18 5.12 -11.93
N GLN A 69 1.11 4.86 -12.04
CA GLN A 69 1.66 4.03 -13.11
C GLN A 69 1.06 2.62 -13.09
N LEU A 70 1.00 2.00 -11.92
CA LEU A 70 0.42 0.66 -11.78
C LEU A 70 -1.05 0.65 -12.18
N LYS A 71 -1.83 1.63 -11.74
CA LYS A 71 -3.25 1.72 -12.09
C LYS A 71 -3.45 1.92 -13.59
N ASP A 72 -2.54 2.63 -14.25
CA ASP A 72 -2.63 2.87 -15.69
C ASP A 72 -2.16 1.68 -16.54
N GLU A 73 -1.13 0.97 -16.09
CA GLU A 73 -0.43 -0.01 -16.91
C GLU A 73 -0.78 -1.47 -16.61
N ILE A 74 -1.15 -1.78 -15.36
CA ILE A 74 -1.38 -3.17 -14.95
C ILE A 74 -2.86 -3.49 -15.05
N THR A 75 -3.21 -4.45 -15.90
CA THR A 75 -4.57 -5.01 -15.95
C THR A 75 -4.80 -5.78 -14.65
N ASP A 76 -5.95 -5.64 -14.05
CA ASP A 76 -6.28 -6.25 -12.77
C ASP A 76 -5.28 -5.83 -11.66
N CYS A 77 -4.92 -4.54 -11.65
CA CYS A 77 -4.03 -4.00 -10.65
C CYS A 77 -4.54 -4.30 -9.24
N PRO A 78 -3.67 -4.80 -8.34
CA PRO A 78 -4.08 -5.01 -6.95
C PRO A 78 -4.39 -3.69 -6.27
N PRO A 79 -5.15 -3.72 -5.15
CA PRO A 79 -5.37 -2.53 -4.34
C PRO A 79 -4.04 -1.92 -3.91
N ILE A 80 -3.99 -0.59 -3.89
CA ILE A 80 -2.78 0.18 -3.57
C ILE A 80 -3.03 1.03 -2.34
N VAL A 81 -2.14 0.93 -1.35
CA VAL A 81 -2.10 1.82 -0.19
C VAL A 81 -0.80 2.62 -0.29
N VAL A 82 -0.90 3.94 -0.18
CA VAL A 82 0.27 4.82 -0.21
C VAL A 82 0.54 5.34 1.18
N SER A 83 1.79 5.34 1.64
CA SER A 83 2.15 5.95 2.91
C SER A 83 2.75 7.33 2.69
N VAL A 84 2.35 8.29 3.52
CA VAL A 84 2.84 9.67 3.47
C VAL A 84 3.30 10.09 4.85
N ARG A 85 4.19 11.08 4.93
CA ARG A 85 4.70 11.58 6.21
C ARG A 85 3.80 12.62 6.84
N ARG A 86 3.00 13.31 6.04
CA ARG A 86 2.20 14.44 6.49
C ARG A 86 0.74 14.20 6.13
N ALA A 87 -0.14 14.46 7.08
CA ALA A 87 -1.58 14.35 6.85
C ALA A 87 -2.03 15.27 5.70
N ASP A 88 -1.37 16.42 5.55
CA ASP A 88 -1.68 17.39 4.48
C ASP A 88 -1.42 16.81 3.08
N ASP A 89 -0.67 15.72 2.99
CA ASP A 89 -0.36 15.09 1.70
C ASP A 89 -1.39 14.04 1.28
N ARG A 90 -2.44 13.85 2.06
CA ARG A 90 -3.49 12.85 1.74
C ARG A 90 -4.16 13.07 0.39
N TRP A 91 -4.30 14.33 -0.04
CA TRP A 91 -4.91 14.62 -1.33
C TRP A 91 -4.11 14.03 -2.50
N LEU A 92 -2.81 13.86 -2.33
CA LEU A 92 -1.94 13.24 -3.34
C LEU A 92 -2.30 11.77 -3.54
N ALA A 93 -2.80 11.09 -2.50
CA ALA A 93 -3.25 9.71 -2.63
C ALA A 93 -4.44 9.61 -3.58
N THR A 94 -5.38 10.56 -3.52
CA THR A 94 -6.49 10.62 -4.47
C THR A 94 -5.98 10.87 -5.90
N TRP A 95 -5.02 11.79 -6.05
CA TRP A 95 -4.41 12.05 -7.36
C TRP A 95 -3.74 10.79 -7.93
N SER A 96 -3.10 9.99 -7.09
CA SER A 96 -2.41 8.77 -7.53
C SER A 96 -3.36 7.59 -7.77
N ARG A 97 -4.63 7.76 -7.46
CA ARG A 97 -5.67 6.73 -7.51
C ARG A 97 -5.44 5.57 -6.54
N ALA A 98 -4.72 5.84 -5.45
CA ALA A 98 -4.54 4.86 -4.39
C ALA A 98 -5.89 4.55 -3.72
N ASP A 99 -6.02 3.33 -3.23
CA ASP A 99 -7.25 2.89 -2.57
C ASP A 99 -7.34 3.35 -1.12
N ALA A 100 -6.20 3.62 -0.49
CA ALA A 100 -6.15 4.16 0.86
C ALA A 100 -4.79 4.82 1.11
N VAL A 101 -4.68 5.53 2.24
CA VAL A 101 -3.45 6.21 2.64
C VAL A 101 -3.14 5.90 4.10
N LEU A 102 -1.85 5.73 4.40
CA LEU A 102 -1.33 5.64 5.76
C LEU A 102 -0.45 6.86 6.01
N VAL A 103 -0.52 7.41 7.23
CA VAL A 103 0.28 8.59 7.60
C VAL A 103 1.29 8.17 8.67
N HIS A 104 2.57 8.46 8.42
CA HIS A 104 3.63 8.21 9.41
C HIS A 104 3.62 9.29 10.49
N PRO A 105 3.99 8.97 11.73
CA PRO A 105 4.33 7.63 12.21
C PRO A 105 3.11 6.72 12.24
N LEU A 106 3.30 5.46 11.87
CA LEU A 106 2.18 4.53 11.73
C LEU A 106 1.65 4.13 13.11
N ASP A 107 0.35 4.32 13.30
CA ASP A 107 -0.35 3.77 14.44
C ASP A 107 -0.76 2.33 14.12
N PRO A 108 -0.34 1.32 14.92
CA PRO A 108 -0.63 -0.07 14.59
C PRO A 108 -2.10 -0.38 14.42
N LEU A 109 -2.95 0.17 15.27
CA LEU A 109 -4.39 -0.07 15.17
C LEU A 109 -4.97 0.49 13.87
N THR A 110 -4.67 1.76 13.58
CA THR A 110 -5.16 2.42 12.36
C THR A 110 -4.59 1.78 11.10
N ALA A 111 -3.31 1.42 11.11
CA ALA A 111 -2.68 0.79 9.97
C ALA A 111 -3.30 -0.58 9.68
N ALA A 112 -3.50 -1.40 10.70
CA ALA A 112 -4.12 -2.71 10.55
C ALA A 112 -5.57 -2.58 10.06
N GLU A 113 -6.34 -1.66 10.61
CA GLU A 113 -7.71 -1.43 10.18
C GLU A 113 -7.80 -0.97 8.73
N THR A 114 -6.93 -0.04 8.32
CA THR A 114 -6.90 0.47 6.95
C THR A 114 -6.61 -0.66 5.96
N VAL A 115 -5.60 -1.45 6.24
CA VAL A 115 -5.23 -2.58 5.37
C VAL A 115 -6.34 -3.62 5.33
N ALA A 116 -6.92 -3.95 6.47
CA ALA A 116 -8.01 -4.91 6.55
C ALA A 116 -9.21 -4.45 5.70
N ASP A 117 -9.58 -3.18 5.80
CA ASP A 117 -10.68 -2.63 5.03
C ASP A 117 -10.42 -2.68 3.53
N VAL A 118 -9.20 -2.38 3.10
CA VAL A 118 -8.84 -2.46 1.68
C VAL A 118 -8.92 -3.92 1.20
N LEU A 119 -8.42 -4.86 1.98
CA LEU A 119 -8.49 -6.29 1.64
C LEU A 119 -9.93 -6.80 1.55
N ARG A 120 -10.85 -6.21 2.31
CA ARG A 120 -12.28 -6.52 2.23
C ARG A 120 -13.00 -5.79 1.10
N GLY A 121 -12.30 -4.94 0.34
CA GLY A 121 -12.91 -4.11 -0.68
C GLY A 121 -13.58 -2.85 -0.15
N LEU A 122 -13.25 -2.43 1.07
CA LEU A 122 -13.84 -1.26 1.73
C LEU A 122 -12.84 -0.10 1.85
N GLY A 123 -11.95 0.06 0.88
CA GLY A 123 -10.92 1.10 0.94
C GLY A 123 -11.49 2.47 1.26
N SER A 124 -10.70 3.29 2.00
CA SER A 124 -11.15 4.60 2.50
C SER A 124 -11.43 5.62 1.38
N THR A 125 -10.87 5.41 0.20
CA THR A 125 -11.08 6.28 -0.96
C THR A 125 -12.13 5.73 -1.92
N ALA A 126 -12.59 4.51 -1.68
CA ALA A 126 -13.63 3.91 -2.50
C ALA A 126 -15.00 4.41 -2.08
N PRO A 127 -15.92 4.63 -3.01
CA PRO A 127 -17.29 4.90 -2.62
C PRO A 127 -17.85 3.70 -1.87
N ALA A 128 -18.65 3.96 -0.85
CA ALA A 128 -19.30 2.90 -0.09
C ALA A 128 -20.37 2.25 -0.95
N THR A 129 -19.94 1.44 -1.86
CA THR A 129 -20.86 0.62 -2.61
C THR A 129 -20.94 -0.72 -1.93
N SER A 130 -22.03 -0.98 -1.54
CA SER A 130 -22.32 -2.33 -1.09
C SER A 130 -22.06 -3.34 -2.21
#